data_142c8dae8750e2921e9d8a6afd94dac3
#
_entry.id   142c8dae8750e2921e9d8a6afd94dac3
#
_cell.length_a   1.000
_cell.length_b   1.000
_cell.length_c   1.000
_cell.angle_alpha   90.00
_cell.angle_beta   90.00
_cell.angle_gamma   90.00
#
_symmetry.space_group_name_H-M   'P 1'
#
loop_
_entity.id
_entity.type
_entity.pdbx_description
1 polymer ?
#
loop_
_entity_poly.entity_id
_entity_poly.type
_entity_poly.pdbx_seq_one_letter_code
_entity_poly.pdbx_strand_id
1 'polypeptide(L)'
;MSLFFCFFIGIYTIEFQKRGLPHAHILLWLDKKDKLDSVASIDSVICAELPDDKLYPKLYAAVTSFMVHGPCGFARQSSPCMKDRRCSKFFPKKFTPRTSFDENGYPIYRRRDLGVVVVKKDIELDNRSVVPYNPTLIMKYQAHVNIEFCNRSNCIKYLFKYITKGVDRVTAAMEVGDEEIVDEIQQFYDCRYLSPCESIWRIFAFDIHSRWPPVQRLSFHLYGRQRVIFEDDANLENVLDVNREKNTMFLAWMEANKEYPCGRSLTYTQFPSMFVFNDRSRTWHPRQRGVSVGRLTFIPPSNREVYYLRLLLNVQVGCTSFEDIRTVGGHVHGTYREACAALGLLKDDRQFIDAINEVAVLSSGHSIRKIFANLLICSSLSDPLRVWQITWESLADGILYERRRALGFPG
;
A
#
# COMPACT_ATOMS: atom_id res chain seq x y z
N MET A 1 -23.33 -14.43 14.67
CA MET A 1 -23.16 -14.23 13.21
C MET A 1 -21.67 -14.19 12.91
N SER A 2 -21.13 -15.24 12.30
CA SER A 2 -19.68 -15.40 12.06
C SER A 2 -19.28 -14.50 10.90
N LEU A 3 -18.50 -13.45 11.19
CA LEU A 3 -17.92 -12.57 10.17
C LEU A 3 -16.69 -13.24 9.55
N PHE A 4 -16.91 -14.23 8.71
CA PHE A 4 -15.88 -14.67 7.77
C PHE A 4 -15.99 -13.81 6.51
N PHE A 5 -15.41 -12.59 6.54
CA PHE A 5 -15.13 -11.89 5.30
C PHE A 5 -14.03 -12.65 4.55
N CYS A 6 -14.32 -13.06 3.32
CA CYS A 6 -13.26 -13.45 2.42
C CYS A 6 -12.54 -12.18 1.98
N PHE A 7 -11.29 -11.98 2.37
CA PHE A 7 -10.47 -10.89 1.84
C PHE A 7 -9.61 -11.43 0.70
N PHE A 8 -9.53 -10.63 -0.35
CA PHE A 8 -8.73 -10.94 -1.53
C PHE A 8 -7.25 -10.58 -1.32
N ILE A 9 -6.98 -9.48 -0.62
CA ILE A 9 -5.64 -9.01 -0.31
C ILE A 9 -5.61 -8.53 1.15
N GLY A 10 -4.58 -8.91 1.87
CA GLY A 10 -4.32 -8.45 3.22
C GLY A 10 -2.87 -7.98 3.38
N ILE A 11 -2.69 -6.84 4.03
CA ILE A 11 -1.38 -6.32 4.38
C ILE A 11 -1.42 -5.94 5.85
N TYR A 12 -0.41 -6.34 6.62
CA TYR A 12 -0.21 -5.80 7.96
C TYR A 12 1.23 -5.38 8.19
N THR A 13 1.41 -4.44 9.11
CA THR A 13 2.70 -4.06 9.65
C THR A 13 2.60 -3.88 11.16
N ILE A 14 3.65 -4.26 11.87
CA ILE A 14 3.79 -4.05 13.31
C ILE A 14 4.73 -2.87 13.52
N GLU A 15 4.26 -1.89 14.30
CA GLU A 15 5.04 -0.74 14.74
C GLU A 15 5.18 -0.78 16.26
N PHE A 16 6.41 -0.65 16.76
CA PHE A 16 6.65 -0.50 18.19
C PHE A 16 6.54 0.97 18.55
N GLN A 17 5.56 1.30 19.38
CA GLN A 17 5.35 2.67 19.85
C GLN A 17 6.48 3.10 20.77
N LYS A 18 6.61 4.42 21.04
CA LYS A 18 7.63 4.97 21.96
C LYS A 18 7.68 4.30 23.35
N ARG A 19 6.58 3.69 23.79
CA ARG A 19 6.48 2.91 25.04
C ARG A 19 6.81 1.44 24.86
N GLY A 20 7.24 1.02 23.68
CA GLY A 20 7.64 -0.34 23.35
C GLY A 20 6.50 -1.34 23.09
N LEU A 21 5.24 -0.92 23.15
CA LEU A 21 4.12 -1.80 22.87
C LEU A 21 3.95 -1.99 21.35
N PRO A 22 3.72 -3.24 20.87
CA PRO A 22 3.42 -3.50 19.48
C PRO A 22 2.05 -2.92 19.09
N HIS A 23 2.00 -2.28 17.93
CA HIS A 23 0.80 -1.74 17.32
C HIS A 23 0.68 -2.28 15.90
N ALA A 24 -0.42 -2.95 15.59
CA ALA A 24 -0.65 -3.52 14.27
C ALA A 24 -1.47 -2.56 13.41
N HIS A 25 -0.98 -2.27 12.21
CA HIS A 25 -1.75 -1.65 11.13
C HIS A 25 -2.12 -2.71 10.13
N ILE A 26 -3.40 -2.91 9.89
CA ILE A 26 -3.92 -3.96 9.02
C ILE A 26 -4.78 -3.32 7.94
N LEU A 27 -4.55 -3.68 6.67
CA LEU A 27 -5.36 -3.27 5.53
C LEU A 27 -5.89 -4.52 4.84
N LEU A 28 -7.20 -4.55 4.65
CA LEU A 28 -7.90 -5.67 4.03
C LEU A 28 -8.66 -5.17 2.80
N TRP A 29 -8.49 -5.85 1.66
CA TRP A 29 -9.34 -5.71 0.49
C TRP A 29 -10.33 -6.88 0.49
N LEU A 30 -11.58 -6.54 0.67
CA LEU A 30 -12.65 -7.53 0.70
C LEU A 30 -12.94 -8.09 -0.69
N ASP A 31 -13.36 -9.33 -0.76
CA ASP A 31 -13.85 -9.95 -1.98
C ASP A 31 -15.08 -9.18 -2.52
N LYS A 32 -15.33 -9.27 -3.83
CA LYS A 32 -16.44 -8.56 -4.49
C LYS A 32 -17.77 -8.80 -3.82
N LYS A 33 -18.03 -10.02 -3.35
CA LYS A 33 -19.28 -10.41 -2.66
C LYS A 33 -19.43 -9.83 -1.25
N ASP A 34 -18.32 -9.51 -0.59
CA ASP A 34 -18.28 -8.98 0.79
C ASP A 34 -17.98 -7.48 0.83
N LYS A 35 -17.95 -6.83 -0.34
CA LYS A 35 -17.64 -5.41 -0.46
C LYS A 35 -18.68 -4.55 0.23
N LEU A 36 -18.22 -3.60 1.03
CA LEU A 36 -19.07 -2.62 1.71
C LEU A 36 -19.43 -1.49 0.74
N ASP A 37 -20.50 -1.65 0.00
CA ASP A 37 -20.93 -0.76 -1.08
C ASP A 37 -22.05 0.21 -0.68
N SER A 38 -22.60 0.06 0.50
CA SER A 38 -23.70 0.88 1.03
C SER A 38 -23.44 1.31 2.48
N VAL A 39 -24.09 2.40 2.89
CA VAL A 39 -24.06 2.86 4.28
C VAL A 39 -24.55 1.77 5.24
N ALA A 40 -25.57 1.01 4.84
CA ALA A 40 -26.10 -0.09 5.65
C ALA A 40 -25.09 -1.22 5.84
N SER A 41 -24.34 -1.58 4.79
CA SER A 41 -23.28 -2.59 4.87
C SER A 41 -22.10 -2.10 5.74
N ILE A 42 -21.75 -0.81 5.67
CA ILE A 42 -20.75 -0.21 6.57
C ILE A 42 -21.22 -0.27 8.02
N ASP A 43 -22.45 0.17 8.32
CA ASP A 43 -23.02 0.18 9.68
C ASP A 43 -23.20 -1.23 10.27
N SER A 44 -23.31 -2.26 9.43
CA SER A 44 -23.38 -3.66 9.89
C SER A 44 -22.04 -4.19 10.39
N VAL A 45 -20.93 -3.58 9.96
CA VAL A 45 -19.56 -4.01 10.27
C VAL A 45 -18.87 -3.08 11.25
N ILE A 46 -19.09 -1.77 11.10
CA ILE A 46 -18.40 -0.72 11.88
C ILE A 46 -19.42 0.04 12.72
N CYS A 47 -19.20 0.02 14.03
CA CYS A 47 -20.03 0.73 15.01
C CYS A 47 -19.20 1.82 15.70
N ALA A 48 -19.81 2.97 15.95
CA ALA A 48 -19.21 4.07 16.71
C ALA A 48 -20.14 4.57 17.82
N GLU A 49 -20.95 3.67 18.40
CA GLU A 49 -21.90 3.92 19.47
C GLU A 49 -21.64 2.98 20.66
N LEU A 50 -22.01 3.42 21.85
CA LEU A 50 -22.05 2.57 23.05
C LEU A 50 -23.13 1.50 22.86
N PRO A 51 -22.83 0.21 23.11
CA PRO A 51 -23.87 -0.82 23.13
C PRO A 51 -24.83 -0.64 24.28
N ASP A 52 -26.02 -1.22 24.17
CA ASP A 52 -26.94 -1.33 25.26
C ASP A 52 -26.34 -2.25 26.36
N ASP A 53 -26.25 -1.74 27.60
CA ASP A 53 -25.63 -2.43 28.73
C ASP A 53 -26.43 -3.63 29.21
N LYS A 54 -27.76 -3.58 29.05
CA LYS A 54 -28.67 -4.66 29.45
C LYS A 54 -28.74 -5.78 28.41
N LEU A 55 -28.79 -5.42 27.13
CA LEU A 55 -28.85 -6.39 26.02
C LEU A 55 -27.49 -7.03 25.72
N TYR A 56 -26.41 -6.26 25.84
CA TYR A 56 -25.06 -6.69 25.45
C TYR A 56 -24.01 -6.35 26.52
N PRO A 57 -24.15 -6.83 27.78
CA PRO A 57 -23.31 -6.38 28.91
C PRO A 57 -21.81 -6.66 28.70
N LYS A 58 -21.45 -7.79 28.10
CA LYS A 58 -20.05 -8.11 27.79
C LYS A 58 -19.46 -7.19 26.73
N LEU A 59 -20.22 -6.87 25.68
CA LEU A 59 -19.79 -5.96 24.63
C LEU A 59 -19.66 -4.53 25.18
N TYR A 60 -20.64 -4.11 26.03
CA TYR A 60 -20.59 -2.81 26.70
C TYR A 60 -19.32 -2.67 27.55
N ALA A 61 -19.00 -3.68 28.35
CA ALA A 61 -17.77 -3.69 29.16
C ALA A 61 -16.51 -3.60 28.31
N ALA A 62 -16.44 -4.32 27.19
CA ALA A 62 -15.31 -4.26 26.29
C ALA A 62 -15.19 -2.89 25.59
N VAL A 63 -16.30 -2.35 25.07
CA VAL A 63 -16.29 -1.04 24.38
C VAL A 63 -15.93 0.08 25.36
N THR A 64 -16.50 0.11 26.54
CA THR A 64 -16.21 1.11 27.57
C THR A 64 -14.76 1.02 28.05
N SER A 65 -14.17 -0.17 28.11
CA SER A 65 -12.77 -0.35 28.49
C SER A 65 -11.80 0.09 27.40
N PHE A 66 -12.04 -0.30 26.14
CA PHE A 66 -11.03 -0.19 25.07
C PHE A 66 -11.34 0.86 24.00
N MET A 67 -12.62 1.19 23.75
CA MET A 67 -12.99 1.99 22.57
C MET A 67 -13.52 3.38 22.88
N VAL A 68 -13.48 3.84 24.12
CA VAL A 68 -13.88 5.21 24.48
C VAL A 68 -12.66 6.09 24.64
N HIS A 69 -12.54 7.09 23.76
CA HIS A 69 -11.48 8.09 23.76
C HIS A 69 -11.74 9.16 24.82
N GLY A 70 -10.72 9.50 25.56
CA GLY A 70 -10.79 10.59 26.54
C GLY A 70 -10.82 10.11 27.99
N PRO A 71 -11.17 11.02 28.92
CA PRO A 71 -11.60 12.41 28.70
C PRO A 71 -10.51 13.31 28.16
N CYS A 72 -10.90 14.30 27.33
CA CYS A 72 -9.99 15.30 26.75
C CYS A 72 -10.77 16.59 26.43
N GLY A 73 -10.17 17.55 25.74
CA GLY A 73 -10.80 18.85 25.44
C GLY A 73 -10.87 19.76 26.66
N PHE A 74 -11.92 20.53 26.77
CA PHE A 74 -12.14 21.44 27.91
C PHE A 74 -12.21 20.70 29.23
N ALA A 75 -12.78 19.49 29.24
CA ALA A 75 -12.94 18.69 30.45
C ALA A 75 -11.59 18.21 31.02
N ARG A 76 -10.57 18.02 30.17
CA ARG A 76 -9.23 17.60 30.59
C ARG A 76 -8.16 18.02 29.60
N GLN A 77 -7.57 19.19 29.79
CA GLN A 77 -6.56 19.74 28.91
C GLN A 77 -5.18 19.04 29.02
N SER A 78 -4.89 18.39 30.16
CA SER A 78 -3.66 17.63 30.40
C SER A 78 -3.63 16.25 29.72
N SER A 79 -4.64 15.88 28.93
CA SER A 79 -4.68 14.60 28.25
C SER A 79 -3.61 14.51 27.15
N PRO A 80 -2.97 13.35 26.97
CA PRO A 80 -1.86 13.18 25.99
C PRO A 80 -2.24 13.46 24.54
N CYS A 81 -3.52 13.42 24.19
CA CYS A 81 -4.04 13.73 22.87
C CYS A 81 -4.19 15.23 22.59
N MET A 82 -4.04 16.08 23.61
CA MET A 82 -4.21 17.51 23.47
C MET A 82 -2.99 18.16 22.81
N LYS A 83 -3.23 18.99 21.78
CA LYS A 83 -2.26 19.86 21.13
C LYS A 83 -2.97 21.20 20.86
N ASP A 84 -2.34 22.29 21.19
CA ASP A 84 -2.86 23.64 20.96
C ASP A 84 -4.32 23.79 21.45
N ARG A 85 -4.59 23.31 22.67
CA ARG A 85 -5.91 23.30 23.31
C ARG A 85 -6.99 22.50 22.58
N ARG A 86 -6.65 21.68 21.58
CA ARG A 86 -7.56 20.83 20.82
C ARG A 86 -7.11 19.38 20.86
N CYS A 87 -8.06 18.47 20.78
CA CYS A 87 -7.74 17.06 20.65
C CYS A 87 -7.15 16.77 19.25
N SER A 88 -5.94 16.26 19.17
CA SER A 88 -5.27 15.90 17.91
C SER A 88 -5.98 14.77 17.15
N LYS A 89 -6.94 14.09 17.78
CA LYS A 89 -7.81 13.07 17.17
C LYS A 89 -9.21 13.59 16.86
N PHE A 90 -9.43 14.91 17.03
CA PHE A 90 -10.71 15.58 16.77
C PHE A 90 -11.89 15.01 17.56
N PHE A 91 -11.68 14.63 18.83
CA PHE A 91 -12.75 14.27 19.76
C PHE A 91 -13.11 15.49 20.63
N PRO A 92 -14.39 15.58 21.08
CA PRO A 92 -15.53 14.74 20.73
C PRO A 92 -15.99 14.95 19.29
N LYS A 93 -16.49 13.88 18.65
CA LYS A 93 -17.11 13.96 17.32
C LYS A 93 -18.50 14.62 17.42
N LYS A 94 -19.14 14.88 16.28
CA LYS A 94 -20.53 15.36 16.28
C LYS A 94 -21.51 14.20 16.37
N PHE A 95 -22.69 14.42 16.93
CA PHE A 95 -23.80 13.50 16.77
C PHE A 95 -24.22 13.45 15.31
N THR A 96 -24.48 12.25 14.82
CA THR A 96 -24.85 11.99 13.43
C THR A 96 -25.87 10.86 13.41
N PRO A 97 -27.11 11.08 12.91
CA PRO A 97 -28.18 10.09 12.96
C PRO A 97 -27.96 8.89 12.04
N ARG A 98 -27.12 9.03 11.02
CA ARG A 98 -26.75 7.99 10.07
C ARG A 98 -25.30 8.18 9.57
N THR A 99 -24.66 7.12 9.14
CA THR A 99 -23.35 7.20 8.50
C THR A 99 -23.45 7.95 7.17
N SER A 100 -22.50 8.80 6.90
CA SER A 100 -22.39 9.60 5.69
C SER A 100 -20.91 9.77 5.31
N PHE A 101 -20.64 10.50 4.24
CA PHE A 101 -19.28 10.82 3.81
C PHE A 101 -19.10 12.34 3.77
N ASP A 102 -17.93 12.82 4.17
CA ASP A 102 -17.57 14.21 4.03
C ASP A 102 -17.23 14.57 2.56
N GLU A 103 -16.95 15.84 2.27
CA GLU A 103 -16.60 16.35 0.95
C GLU A 103 -15.36 15.65 0.36
N ASN A 104 -14.47 15.18 1.21
CA ASN A 104 -13.28 14.42 0.86
C ASN A 104 -13.52 12.89 0.79
N GLY A 105 -14.75 12.45 1.05
CA GLY A 105 -15.16 11.06 1.01
C GLY A 105 -14.72 10.23 2.20
N TYR A 106 -14.28 10.85 3.31
CA TYR A 106 -14.03 10.13 4.55
C TYR A 106 -15.36 9.78 5.25
N PRO A 107 -15.47 8.59 5.85
CA PRO A 107 -16.69 8.19 6.53
C PRO A 107 -16.92 9.01 7.82
N ILE A 108 -18.13 9.50 7.97
CA ILE A 108 -18.67 10.08 9.20
C ILE A 108 -19.63 9.03 9.77
N TYR A 109 -19.17 8.26 10.74
CA TYR A 109 -19.95 7.16 11.31
C TYR A 109 -21.14 7.63 12.12
N ARG A 110 -22.21 6.84 12.10
CA ARG A 110 -23.40 7.06 12.91
C ARG A 110 -23.05 7.15 14.39
N ARG A 111 -23.56 8.21 15.04
CA ARG A 111 -23.40 8.51 16.48
C ARG A 111 -24.66 9.17 16.95
N ARG A 112 -25.65 8.37 17.36
CA ARG A 112 -26.95 8.90 17.81
C ARG A 112 -26.84 9.44 19.23
N ASP A 113 -27.64 10.48 19.53
CA ASP A 113 -27.82 10.94 20.87
C ASP A 113 -28.90 10.04 21.53
N LEU A 114 -28.45 9.05 22.30
CA LEU A 114 -29.31 8.07 22.96
C LEU A 114 -29.39 8.29 24.46
N GLY A 115 -28.77 9.36 24.98
CA GLY A 115 -28.69 9.63 26.42
C GLY A 115 -27.83 8.62 27.19
N VAL A 116 -27.16 7.69 26.50
CA VAL A 116 -26.27 6.69 27.11
C VAL A 116 -24.90 7.33 27.35
N VAL A 117 -24.45 7.29 28.60
CA VAL A 117 -23.16 7.84 29.01
C VAL A 117 -22.34 6.79 29.77
N VAL A 118 -21.01 6.95 29.70
CA VAL A 118 -20.05 6.21 30.51
C VAL A 118 -19.17 7.19 31.29
N VAL A 119 -18.97 6.94 32.56
CA VAL A 119 -18.15 7.79 33.44
C VAL A 119 -16.68 7.29 33.36
N LYS A 120 -15.76 8.16 32.97
CA LYS A 120 -14.32 7.93 33.05
C LYS A 120 -13.65 9.10 33.75
N LYS A 121 -12.96 8.83 34.86
CA LYS A 121 -12.27 9.85 35.64
C LYS A 121 -13.21 11.02 36.01
N ASP A 122 -14.39 10.69 36.52
CA ASP A 122 -15.44 11.60 36.94
C ASP A 122 -16.03 12.51 35.85
N ILE A 123 -15.84 12.14 34.59
CA ILE A 123 -16.35 12.86 33.42
C ILE A 123 -17.24 11.93 32.60
N GLU A 124 -18.45 12.40 32.30
CA GLU A 124 -19.39 11.69 31.43
C GLU A 124 -18.98 11.80 29.98
N LEU A 125 -18.91 10.65 29.31
CA LEU A 125 -18.61 10.50 27.89
C LEU A 125 -19.73 9.73 27.20
N ASP A 126 -20.10 10.15 26.02
CA ASP A 126 -21.17 9.58 25.21
C ASP A 126 -20.65 9.06 23.85
N ASN A 127 -21.57 8.77 22.92
CA ASN A 127 -21.25 8.27 21.57
C ASN A 127 -20.29 9.15 20.79
N ARG A 128 -20.17 10.43 21.10
CA ARG A 128 -19.21 11.35 20.48
C ARG A 128 -17.75 10.98 20.77
N SER A 129 -17.53 10.22 21.84
CA SER A 129 -16.21 9.80 22.31
C SER A 129 -15.85 8.37 21.91
N VAL A 130 -16.75 7.62 21.28
CA VAL A 130 -16.49 6.22 20.89
C VAL A 130 -15.61 6.16 19.64
N VAL A 131 -14.56 5.37 19.66
CA VAL A 131 -13.71 5.05 18.52
C VAL A 131 -14.41 4.00 17.66
N PRO A 132 -14.44 4.11 16.32
CA PRO A 132 -15.08 3.12 15.46
C PRO A 132 -14.50 1.71 15.69
N TYR A 133 -15.37 0.71 15.85
CA TYR A 133 -14.99 -0.65 16.18
C TYR A 133 -15.88 -1.68 15.47
N ASN A 134 -15.45 -2.94 15.47
CA ASN A 134 -16.27 -4.07 15.08
C ASN A 134 -16.61 -4.91 16.33
N PRO A 135 -17.89 -5.20 16.59
CA PRO A 135 -18.32 -5.94 17.79
C PRO A 135 -17.68 -7.32 17.93
N THR A 136 -17.52 -8.05 16.83
CA THR A 136 -16.93 -9.39 16.85
C THR A 136 -15.44 -9.35 17.18
N LEU A 137 -14.71 -8.39 16.60
CA LEU A 137 -13.26 -8.30 16.82
C LEU A 137 -12.94 -7.81 18.23
N ILE A 138 -13.67 -6.84 18.76
CA ILE A 138 -13.42 -6.38 20.13
C ILE A 138 -13.75 -7.48 21.16
N MET A 139 -14.82 -8.25 20.94
CA MET A 139 -15.16 -9.38 21.79
C MET A 139 -14.13 -10.50 21.73
N LYS A 140 -13.51 -10.72 20.54
CA LYS A 140 -12.48 -11.75 20.34
C LYS A 140 -11.15 -11.37 20.96
N TYR A 141 -10.70 -10.13 20.73
CA TYR A 141 -9.32 -9.74 21.07
C TYR A 141 -9.20 -9.00 22.41
N GLN A 142 -10.29 -8.47 22.97
CA GLN A 142 -10.30 -7.73 24.23
C GLN A 142 -9.19 -6.64 24.25
N ALA A 143 -9.09 -5.87 23.18
CA ALA A 143 -8.05 -4.87 22.98
C ALA A 143 -8.61 -3.66 22.22
N HIS A 144 -7.84 -2.56 22.19
CA HIS A 144 -8.16 -1.41 21.35
C HIS A 144 -8.00 -1.76 19.87
N VAL A 145 -9.11 -1.87 19.15
CA VAL A 145 -9.14 -2.21 17.71
C VAL A 145 -9.96 -1.16 16.96
N ASN A 146 -9.30 -0.12 16.47
CA ASN A 146 -9.93 0.87 15.60
C ASN A 146 -10.12 0.31 14.19
N ILE A 147 -11.32 0.47 13.63
CA ILE A 147 -11.67 0.01 12.28
C ILE A 147 -12.24 1.17 11.49
N GLU A 148 -11.66 1.40 10.31
CA GLU A 148 -12.04 2.47 9.43
C GLU A 148 -12.36 1.92 8.03
N PHE A 149 -13.44 2.42 7.43
CA PHE A 149 -13.73 2.17 6.03
C PHE A 149 -12.88 3.07 5.14
N CYS A 150 -12.05 2.44 4.31
CA CYS A 150 -11.12 3.14 3.42
C CYS A 150 -11.64 3.11 1.98
N ASN A 151 -12.18 4.19 1.49
CA ASN A 151 -12.67 4.33 0.11
C ASN A 151 -11.75 5.18 -0.79
N ARG A 152 -10.62 5.66 -0.27
CA ARG A 152 -9.70 6.54 -0.99
C ARG A 152 -8.24 6.14 -0.82
N SER A 153 -7.44 6.47 -1.84
CA SER A 153 -5.99 6.21 -1.88
C SER A 153 -5.20 6.91 -0.76
N ASN A 154 -5.70 8.04 -0.22
CA ASN A 154 -5.04 8.73 0.89
C ASN A 154 -4.97 7.90 2.18
N CYS A 155 -5.95 7.05 2.45
CA CYS A 155 -5.90 6.10 3.56
C CYS A 155 -4.75 5.10 3.39
N ILE A 156 -4.47 4.71 2.15
CA ILE A 156 -3.41 3.79 1.77
C ILE A 156 -2.04 4.44 1.93
N LYS A 157 -1.88 5.72 1.58
CA LYS A 157 -0.63 6.49 1.77
C LYS A 157 -0.13 6.44 3.21
N TYR A 158 -1.03 6.57 4.17
CA TYR A 158 -0.69 6.51 5.59
C TYR A 158 -0.08 5.15 5.98
N LEU A 159 -0.66 4.06 5.49
CA LEU A 159 -0.15 2.72 5.73
C LEU A 159 1.18 2.45 5.02
N PHE A 160 1.34 2.93 3.80
CA PHE A 160 2.62 2.80 3.09
C PHE A 160 3.78 3.50 3.81
N LYS A 161 3.53 4.58 4.55
CA LYS A 161 4.53 5.21 5.40
C LYS A 161 5.11 4.24 6.44
N TYR A 162 4.31 3.31 6.93
CA TYR A 162 4.74 2.31 7.92
C TYR A 162 5.28 1.03 7.26
N ILE A 163 4.70 0.61 6.15
CA ILE A 163 5.12 -0.60 5.41
C ILE A 163 6.49 -0.41 4.74
N THR A 164 6.85 0.82 4.37
CA THR A 164 8.13 1.15 3.75
C THR A 164 9.24 1.42 4.75
N LYS A 165 8.93 1.55 6.04
CA LYS A 165 9.96 1.49 7.09
C LYS A 165 10.53 0.09 7.09
N GLY A 166 11.69 -0.08 6.44
CA GLY A 166 12.42 -1.35 6.42
C GLY A 166 12.71 -1.84 7.83
N VAL A 167 13.12 -3.09 7.92
CA VAL A 167 13.74 -3.64 9.15
C VAL A 167 14.96 -2.77 9.42
N ASP A 168 14.95 -2.00 10.50
CA ASP A 168 16.13 -1.27 10.94
C ASP A 168 17.27 -2.27 11.09
N ARG A 169 18.42 -2.00 10.51
CA ARG A 169 19.60 -2.85 10.68
C ARG A 169 19.96 -2.86 12.15
N VAL A 170 20.04 -4.03 12.74
CA VAL A 170 20.65 -4.24 14.06
C VAL A 170 22.05 -4.72 13.76
N THR A 171 23.02 -3.90 14.07
CA THR A 171 24.42 -4.30 14.07
C THR A 171 24.67 -5.04 15.38
N ALA A 172 24.89 -6.34 15.34
CA ALA A 172 25.42 -7.09 16.48
C ALA A 172 26.93 -7.13 16.31
N ALA A 173 27.66 -6.37 17.12
CA ALA A 173 29.11 -6.55 17.25
C ALA A 173 29.33 -7.79 18.12
N MET A 174 29.92 -8.83 17.56
CA MET A 174 30.57 -9.86 18.37
C MET A 174 31.97 -9.32 18.69
N GLU A 175 32.28 -9.10 19.96
CA GLU A 175 33.64 -8.84 20.41
C GLU A 175 34.48 -10.09 20.14
N VAL A 176 35.24 -10.07 19.05
CA VAL A 176 36.40 -10.93 18.87
C VAL A 176 37.59 -10.02 19.20
N GLY A 177 38.26 -10.31 20.31
CA GLY A 177 39.32 -9.49 20.83
C GLY A 177 40.41 -9.21 19.80
N ASP A 178 40.52 -7.95 19.49
CA ASP A 178 41.70 -7.18 19.13
C ASP A 178 41.25 -5.71 19.06
N GLU A 179 42.07 -4.78 19.50
CA GLU A 179 41.74 -3.37 19.66
C GLU A 179 41.27 -2.71 18.36
N GLU A 180 39.99 -2.85 18.02
CA GLU A 180 39.37 -2.04 16.97
C GLU A 180 39.09 -0.64 17.50
N ILE A 181 39.57 0.38 16.77
CA ILE A 181 39.23 1.78 16.98
C ILE A 181 37.72 1.91 16.87
N VAL A 182 37.06 2.02 18.00
CA VAL A 182 35.59 2.16 18.09
C VAL A 182 35.24 3.54 17.53
N ASP A 183 34.58 3.57 16.38
CA ASP A 183 33.97 4.80 15.87
C ASP A 183 32.72 5.12 16.69
N GLU A 184 32.85 6.03 17.66
CA GLU A 184 31.78 6.45 18.56
C GLU A 184 30.61 7.09 17.80
N ILE A 185 30.86 7.72 16.65
CA ILE A 185 29.83 8.32 15.80
C ILE A 185 29.01 7.22 15.12
N GLN A 186 29.66 6.20 14.59
CA GLN A 186 29.01 5.04 14.01
C GLN A 186 28.21 4.27 15.06
N GLN A 187 28.77 4.06 16.25
CA GLN A 187 28.05 3.46 17.38
C GLN A 187 26.83 4.26 17.79
N PHE A 188 26.91 5.59 17.82
CA PHE A 188 25.76 6.46 18.15
C PHE A 188 24.63 6.32 17.11
N TYR A 189 24.96 6.23 15.83
CA TYR A 189 23.96 6.00 14.77
C TYR A 189 23.40 4.58 14.77
N ASP A 190 24.18 3.59 15.16
CA ASP A 190 23.79 2.19 15.22
C ASP A 190 23.11 1.82 16.55
N CYS A 191 23.34 2.57 17.62
CA CYS A 191 22.72 2.38 18.94
C CYS A 191 21.30 2.92 18.97
N ARG A 192 20.33 2.04 18.77
CA ARG A 192 18.92 2.31 19.03
C ARG A 192 18.46 1.60 20.30
N TYR A 193 17.87 2.36 21.22
CA TYR A 193 17.20 1.74 22.37
C TYR A 193 16.01 0.87 21.86
N LEU A 194 16.06 -0.40 22.13
CA LEU A 194 14.99 -1.35 21.86
C LEU A 194 14.21 -1.62 23.15
N SER A 195 12.89 -1.55 23.06
CA SER A 195 12.04 -2.02 24.16
C SER A 195 12.14 -3.54 24.31
N PRO A 196 11.89 -4.10 25.51
CA PRO A 196 11.89 -5.55 25.70
C PRO A 196 10.98 -6.30 24.72
N CYS A 197 9.80 -5.78 24.43
CA CYS A 197 8.88 -6.36 23.45
C CYS A 197 9.46 -6.39 22.04
N GLU A 198 10.09 -5.30 21.60
CA GLU A 198 10.73 -5.24 20.28
C GLU A 198 11.94 -6.16 20.21
N SER A 199 12.74 -6.23 21.28
CA SER A 199 13.90 -7.13 21.36
C SER A 199 13.50 -8.60 21.24
N ILE A 200 12.47 -9.02 21.97
CA ILE A 200 11.93 -10.39 21.88
C ILE A 200 11.45 -10.68 20.46
N TRP A 201 10.71 -9.73 19.84
CA TRP A 201 10.20 -9.89 18.50
C TRP A 201 11.31 -10.11 17.46
N ARG A 202 12.45 -9.39 17.64
CA ARG A 202 13.62 -9.52 16.77
C ARG A 202 14.41 -10.80 17.03
N ILE A 203 14.63 -11.16 18.30
CA ILE A 203 15.35 -12.39 18.69
C ILE A 203 14.66 -13.63 18.11
N PHE A 204 13.32 -13.69 18.19
CA PHE A 204 12.55 -14.80 17.64
C PHE A 204 12.22 -14.64 16.15
N ALA A 205 12.71 -13.59 15.49
CA ALA A 205 12.50 -13.31 14.07
C ALA A 205 11.01 -13.32 13.66
N PHE A 206 10.13 -12.82 14.54
CA PHE A 206 8.72 -12.68 14.18
C PHE A 206 8.53 -11.66 13.06
N ASP A 207 7.65 -11.95 12.12
CA ASP A 207 7.37 -11.06 11.00
C ASP A 207 6.78 -9.74 11.48
N ILE A 208 7.41 -8.62 11.13
CA ILE A 208 6.92 -7.26 11.41
C ILE A 208 6.01 -6.75 10.30
N HIS A 209 5.99 -7.38 9.16
CA HIS A 209 5.05 -7.10 8.06
C HIS A 209 4.75 -8.36 7.27
N SER A 210 3.54 -8.44 6.77
CA SER A 210 3.13 -9.51 5.87
C SER A 210 2.17 -9.00 4.81
N ARG A 211 2.20 -9.64 3.65
CA ARG A 211 1.31 -9.35 2.51
C ARG A 211 0.74 -10.65 2.00
N TRP A 212 -0.56 -10.70 1.87
CA TRP A 212 -1.22 -11.85 1.28
C TRP A 212 -2.20 -11.39 0.19
N PRO A 213 -2.17 -11.99 -1.00
CA PRO A 213 -1.18 -12.98 -1.46
C PRO A 213 0.22 -12.35 -1.60
N PRO A 214 1.29 -13.18 -1.56
CA PRO A 214 2.63 -12.70 -1.83
C PRO A 214 2.72 -12.10 -3.23
N VAL A 215 3.56 -11.08 -3.39
CA VAL A 215 3.73 -10.36 -4.65
C VAL A 215 5.02 -10.80 -5.30
N GLN A 216 4.91 -11.40 -6.49
CA GLN A 216 6.04 -11.70 -7.35
C GLN A 216 6.39 -10.46 -8.18
N ARG A 217 7.59 -9.92 -8.01
CA ARG A 217 8.10 -8.87 -8.90
C ARG A 217 8.43 -9.47 -10.24
N LEU A 218 7.86 -8.90 -11.31
CA LEU A 218 8.05 -9.35 -12.68
C LEU A 218 8.97 -8.40 -13.41
N SER A 219 10.12 -8.91 -13.83
CA SER A 219 11.04 -8.18 -14.72
C SER A 219 10.59 -8.34 -16.17
N PHE A 220 10.82 -7.31 -16.98
CA PHE A 220 10.59 -7.32 -18.41
C PHE A 220 11.57 -6.37 -19.10
N HIS A 221 11.78 -6.54 -20.38
CA HIS A 221 12.74 -5.79 -21.18
C HIS A 221 12.33 -5.79 -22.65
N LEU A 222 12.85 -4.85 -23.43
CA LEU A 222 12.75 -4.88 -24.88
C LEU A 222 13.62 -6.01 -25.46
N TYR A 223 13.36 -6.39 -26.71
CA TYR A 223 14.19 -7.34 -27.41
C TYR A 223 15.66 -6.92 -27.41
N GLY A 224 16.56 -7.83 -27.04
CA GLY A 224 17.99 -7.57 -26.94
C GLY A 224 18.43 -6.58 -25.84
N ARG A 225 17.52 -6.12 -24.94
CA ARG A 225 17.82 -5.18 -23.87
C ARG A 225 17.72 -5.83 -22.47
N GLN A 226 18.22 -7.03 -22.33
CA GLN A 226 18.30 -7.73 -21.04
C GLN A 226 19.25 -7.01 -20.10
N ARG A 227 18.88 -6.92 -18.81
CA ARG A 227 19.79 -6.42 -17.77
C ARG A 227 20.62 -7.57 -17.25
N VAL A 228 21.91 -7.41 -17.26
CA VAL A 228 22.87 -8.31 -16.66
C VAL A 228 23.45 -7.63 -15.43
N ILE A 229 23.44 -8.32 -14.29
CA ILE A 229 24.07 -7.86 -13.06
C ILE A 229 25.39 -8.63 -12.93
N PHE A 230 26.48 -7.93 -12.75
CA PHE A 230 27.81 -8.49 -12.58
C PHE A 230 28.58 -7.68 -11.52
N GLU A 231 29.61 -8.27 -10.95
CA GLU A 231 30.50 -7.62 -10.00
C GLU A 231 31.48 -6.69 -10.75
N ASP A 232 31.96 -5.63 -10.09
CA ASP A 232 32.75 -4.58 -10.72
C ASP A 232 34.09 -5.10 -11.33
N ASP A 233 34.62 -6.21 -10.81
CA ASP A 233 35.85 -6.89 -11.26
C ASP A 233 35.59 -8.06 -12.21
N ALA A 234 34.34 -8.31 -12.59
CA ALA A 234 34.02 -9.44 -13.47
C ALA A 234 34.47 -9.21 -14.91
N ASN A 235 35.01 -10.27 -15.55
CA ASN A 235 35.33 -10.25 -16.95
C ASN A 235 34.06 -10.19 -17.82
N LEU A 236 33.85 -9.07 -18.50
CA LEU A 236 32.65 -8.79 -19.29
C LEU A 236 32.36 -9.82 -20.39
N GLU A 237 33.39 -10.40 -21.04
CA GLU A 237 33.17 -11.43 -22.05
C GLU A 237 32.55 -12.68 -21.43
N ASN A 238 33.10 -13.16 -20.31
CA ASN A 238 32.58 -14.31 -19.60
C ASN A 238 31.16 -14.03 -19.07
N VAL A 239 30.90 -12.81 -18.57
CA VAL A 239 29.58 -12.39 -18.11
C VAL A 239 28.56 -12.41 -19.24
N LEU A 240 28.93 -11.94 -20.44
CA LEU A 240 28.04 -11.93 -21.59
C LEU A 240 27.76 -13.35 -22.09
N ASP A 241 28.77 -14.21 -22.17
CA ASP A 241 28.59 -15.59 -22.63
C ASP A 241 27.71 -16.40 -21.66
N VAL A 242 27.98 -16.33 -20.37
CA VAL A 242 27.17 -17.01 -19.35
C VAL A 242 25.71 -16.52 -19.32
N ASN A 243 25.44 -15.26 -19.65
CA ASN A 243 24.12 -14.69 -19.63
C ASN A 243 23.37 -14.73 -20.97
N ARG A 244 24.05 -14.99 -22.07
CA ARG A 244 23.41 -15.25 -23.40
C ARG A 244 22.48 -16.46 -23.36
N GLU A 245 22.85 -17.50 -22.61
CA GLU A 245 22.09 -18.74 -22.48
C GLU A 245 21.02 -18.71 -21.37
N LYS A 246 21.07 -17.73 -20.47
CA LYS A 246 20.12 -17.67 -19.35
C LYS A 246 18.83 -16.98 -19.74
N ASN A 247 17.74 -17.74 -19.75
CA ASN A 247 16.41 -17.17 -19.89
C ASN A 247 16.09 -16.16 -18.78
N THR A 248 15.62 -14.97 -19.16
CA THR A 248 15.02 -14.05 -18.20
C THR A 248 13.66 -14.59 -17.78
N MET A 249 13.17 -14.15 -16.60
CA MET A 249 11.81 -14.48 -16.16
C MET A 249 10.76 -14.15 -17.23
N PHE A 250 10.98 -13.09 -18.01
CA PHE A 250 10.11 -12.64 -19.08
C PHE A 250 10.15 -13.54 -20.31
N LEU A 251 11.34 -13.94 -20.77
CA LEU A 251 11.47 -14.90 -21.87
C LEU A 251 10.95 -16.28 -21.49
N ALA A 252 11.22 -16.72 -20.26
CA ALA A 252 10.69 -17.96 -19.72
C ALA A 252 9.16 -17.98 -19.66
N TRP A 253 8.48 -16.82 -19.50
CA TRP A 253 7.04 -16.73 -19.60
C TRP A 253 6.54 -17.01 -21.02
N MET A 254 7.22 -16.51 -22.04
CA MET A 254 6.89 -16.80 -23.43
C MET A 254 7.06 -18.31 -23.74
N GLU A 255 8.15 -18.92 -23.26
CA GLU A 255 8.35 -20.37 -23.40
C GLU A 255 7.28 -21.18 -22.64
N ALA A 256 6.94 -20.77 -21.42
CA ALA A 256 5.87 -21.41 -20.65
C ALA A 256 4.49 -21.36 -21.35
N ASN A 257 4.19 -20.27 -22.07
CA ASN A 257 2.97 -20.18 -22.88
C ASN A 257 2.97 -21.15 -24.08
N LYS A 258 4.18 -21.52 -24.60
CA LYS A 258 4.29 -22.56 -25.63
C LYS A 258 4.02 -23.94 -25.04
N GLU A 259 4.58 -24.21 -23.85
CA GLU A 259 4.51 -25.49 -23.15
C GLU A 259 3.15 -25.74 -22.49
N TYR A 260 2.57 -24.71 -21.81
CA TYR A 260 1.36 -24.86 -21.02
C TYR A 260 0.16 -24.11 -21.62
N PRO A 261 -0.77 -24.78 -22.32
CA PRO A 261 -1.95 -24.14 -22.90
C PRO A 261 -2.82 -23.38 -21.89
N CYS A 262 -2.88 -23.84 -20.63
CA CYS A 262 -3.63 -23.17 -19.55
C CYS A 262 -3.07 -21.79 -19.19
N GLY A 263 -1.79 -21.53 -19.45
CA GLY A 263 -1.16 -20.22 -19.26
C GLY A 263 -1.59 -19.17 -20.27
N ARG A 264 -2.06 -19.61 -21.46
CA ARG A 264 -2.39 -18.71 -22.57
C ARG A 264 -3.61 -17.81 -22.33
N SER A 265 -4.41 -18.10 -21.33
CA SER A 265 -5.53 -17.24 -20.91
C SER A 265 -5.12 -16.15 -19.91
N LEU A 266 -3.86 -16.14 -19.48
CA LEU A 266 -3.36 -15.24 -18.46
C LEU A 266 -2.47 -14.16 -19.07
N THR A 267 -2.60 -12.94 -18.55
CA THR A 267 -1.59 -11.89 -18.79
C THR A 267 -0.31 -12.20 -18.03
N TYR A 268 0.80 -11.53 -18.37
CA TYR A 268 2.04 -11.70 -17.63
C TYR A 268 1.89 -11.38 -16.13
N THR A 269 1.10 -10.36 -15.79
CA THR A 269 0.83 -10.00 -14.39
C THR A 269 -0.05 -11.02 -13.65
N GLN A 270 -0.89 -11.74 -14.35
CA GLN A 270 -1.72 -12.81 -13.79
C GLN A 270 -1.00 -14.14 -13.67
N PHE A 271 0.07 -14.34 -14.46
CA PHE A 271 0.76 -15.61 -14.58
C PHE A 271 1.22 -16.22 -13.24
N PRO A 272 1.76 -15.43 -12.26
CA PRO A 272 2.14 -15.97 -10.95
C PRO A 272 0.99 -16.53 -10.12
N SER A 273 -0.27 -16.26 -10.47
CA SER A 273 -1.41 -16.86 -9.77
C SER A 273 -1.52 -18.36 -9.99
N MET A 274 -1.10 -18.84 -11.17
CA MET A 274 -1.16 -20.25 -11.56
C MET A 274 0.23 -20.90 -11.76
N PHE A 275 1.29 -20.11 -11.81
CA PHE A 275 2.65 -20.61 -12.05
C PHE A 275 3.65 -20.09 -11.02
N VAL A 276 4.74 -20.82 -10.82
CA VAL A 276 5.88 -20.46 -9.96
C VAL A 276 7.14 -20.42 -10.80
N PHE A 277 7.89 -19.35 -10.69
CA PHE A 277 9.19 -19.23 -11.34
C PHE A 277 10.28 -19.91 -10.49
N ASN A 278 11.02 -20.80 -11.09
CA ASN A 278 12.18 -21.42 -10.46
C ASN A 278 13.45 -20.65 -10.87
N ASP A 279 14.10 -20.00 -9.89
CA ASP A 279 15.29 -19.19 -10.14
C ASP A 279 16.52 -20.03 -10.57
N ARG A 280 16.59 -21.31 -10.21
CA ARG A 280 17.71 -22.19 -10.59
C ARG A 280 17.60 -22.65 -12.03
N SER A 281 16.45 -23.20 -12.41
CA SER A 281 16.19 -23.67 -13.79
C SER A 281 15.79 -22.55 -14.74
N ARG A 282 15.46 -21.35 -14.23
CA ARG A 282 14.98 -20.19 -15.01
C ARG A 282 13.73 -20.51 -15.84
N THR A 283 12.82 -21.31 -15.28
CA THR A 283 11.59 -21.78 -15.91
C THR A 283 10.38 -21.58 -15.02
N TRP A 284 9.21 -21.47 -15.64
CA TRP A 284 7.93 -21.44 -14.94
C TRP A 284 7.34 -22.84 -14.88
N HIS A 285 6.78 -23.20 -13.71
CA HIS A 285 6.09 -24.47 -13.49
C HIS A 285 4.70 -24.22 -12.90
N PRO A 286 3.71 -25.09 -13.18
CA PRO A 286 2.38 -24.98 -12.58
C PRO A 286 2.45 -24.94 -11.05
N ARG A 287 1.72 -24.00 -10.46
CA ARG A 287 1.65 -23.82 -9.01
C ARG A 287 0.82 -24.92 -8.37
N GLN A 288 1.39 -25.60 -7.41
CA GLN A 288 0.70 -26.67 -6.68
C GLN A 288 -0.04 -26.17 -5.44
N ARG A 289 0.41 -25.08 -4.80
CA ARG A 289 -0.16 -24.54 -3.56
C ARG A 289 -0.05 -23.02 -3.50
N GLY A 290 -1.03 -22.40 -2.83
CA GLY A 290 -1.05 -20.97 -2.58
C GLY A 290 -1.41 -20.14 -3.83
N VAL A 291 -1.39 -18.82 -3.67
CA VAL A 291 -1.67 -17.82 -4.70
C VAL A 291 -0.59 -16.75 -4.65
N SER A 292 -0.21 -16.19 -5.79
CA SER A 292 0.69 -15.03 -5.86
C SER A 292 0.17 -14.04 -6.90
N VAL A 293 0.46 -12.76 -6.71
CA VAL A 293 0.10 -11.69 -7.65
C VAL A 293 1.35 -11.15 -8.31
N GLY A 294 1.33 -11.04 -9.63
CA GLY A 294 2.42 -10.44 -10.38
C GLY A 294 2.38 -8.92 -10.32
N ARG A 295 3.54 -8.30 -10.16
CA ARG A 295 3.70 -6.86 -10.19
C ARG A 295 4.84 -6.46 -11.14
N LEU A 296 4.50 -5.66 -12.16
CA LEU A 296 5.49 -5.04 -13.04
C LEU A 296 6.14 -3.85 -12.33
N THR A 297 7.42 -3.65 -12.59
CA THR A 297 8.13 -2.44 -12.16
C THR A 297 7.47 -1.21 -12.80
N PHE A 298 7.35 -0.13 -12.02
CA PHE A 298 6.90 1.15 -12.57
C PHE A 298 7.91 1.65 -13.59
N ILE A 299 7.41 2.05 -14.75
CA ILE A 299 8.18 2.67 -15.83
C ILE A 299 7.51 4.01 -16.15
N PRO A 300 8.22 5.12 -16.06
CA PRO A 300 7.66 6.42 -16.42
C PRO A 300 7.37 6.49 -17.93
N PRO A 301 6.35 7.24 -18.36
CA PRO A 301 5.98 7.40 -19.77
C PRO A 301 7.10 7.91 -20.66
N SER A 302 8.05 8.70 -20.09
CA SER A 302 9.26 9.17 -20.79
C SER A 302 10.13 8.04 -21.35
N ASN A 303 10.03 6.82 -20.81
CA ASN A 303 10.74 5.64 -21.31
C ASN A 303 10.10 4.98 -22.55
N ARG A 304 9.19 5.70 -23.21
CA ARG A 304 8.61 5.34 -24.53
C ARG A 304 8.27 3.85 -24.67
N GLU A 305 8.97 3.10 -25.52
CA GLU A 305 8.64 1.71 -25.89
C GLU A 305 8.58 0.75 -24.67
N VAL A 306 9.42 0.92 -23.65
CA VAL A 306 9.36 0.10 -22.43
C VAL A 306 8.07 0.39 -21.64
N TYR A 307 7.62 1.65 -21.63
CA TYR A 307 6.35 2.02 -20.99
C TYR A 307 5.16 1.38 -21.72
N TYR A 308 5.13 1.43 -23.05
CA TYR A 308 4.07 0.82 -23.84
C TYR A 308 4.08 -0.71 -23.74
N LEU A 309 5.27 -1.33 -23.72
CA LEU A 309 5.39 -2.75 -23.42
C LEU A 309 4.77 -3.09 -22.05
N ARG A 310 5.04 -2.29 -21.01
CA ARG A 310 4.44 -2.48 -19.69
C ARG A 310 2.91 -2.44 -19.71
N LEU A 311 2.32 -1.53 -20.50
CA LEU A 311 0.86 -1.45 -20.65
C LEU A 311 0.30 -2.73 -21.29
N LEU A 312 0.92 -3.19 -22.38
CA LEU A 312 0.50 -4.40 -23.09
C LEU A 312 0.59 -5.65 -22.22
N LEU A 313 1.59 -5.78 -21.36
CA LEU A 313 1.76 -6.94 -20.47
C LEU A 313 0.67 -7.07 -19.40
N ASN A 314 -0.15 -6.05 -19.19
CA ASN A 314 -1.35 -6.11 -18.34
C ASN A 314 -2.63 -6.54 -19.10
N VAL A 315 -2.58 -6.56 -20.44
CA VAL A 315 -3.78 -6.77 -21.29
C VAL A 315 -3.59 -7.98 -22.21
N GLN A 316 -2.44 -8.09 -22.85
CA GLN A 316 -2.14 -9.18 -23.79
C GLN A 316 -1.97 -10.50 -23.04
N VAL A 317 -2.58 -11.55 -23.62
CA VAL A 317 -2.59 -12.90 -23.04
C VAL A 317 -1.91 -13.90 -23.97
N GLY A 318 -1.29 -14.94 -23.42
CA GLY A 318 -0.78 -16.07 -24.17
C GLY A 318 0.36 -15.80 -25.13
N CYS A 319 1.04 -14.66 -25.01
CA CYS A 319 2.13 -14.29 -25.92
C CYS A 319 3.32 -15.25 -25.82
N THR A 320 3.80 -15.71 -26.94
CA THR A 320 4.93 -16.64 -27.09
C THR A 320 6.16 -15.97 -27.70
N SER A 321 6.02 -14.72 -28.15
CA SER A 321 7.07 -13.92 -28.77
C SER A 321 6.86 -12.42 -28.51
N PHE A 322 7.84 -11.59 -28.83
CA PHE A 322 7.70 -10.13 -28.80
C PHE A 322 6.74 -9.60 -29.88
N GLU A 323 6.60 -10.32 -30.97
CA GLU A 323 5.65 -10.03 -32.03
C GLU A 323 4.21 -10.25 -31.55
N ASP A 324 3.95 -11.34 -30.82
CA ASP A 324 2.62 -11.63 -30.28
C ASP A 324 2.15 -10.51 -29.36
N ILE A 325 3.05 -9.94 -28.54
CA ILE A 325 2.72 -8.81 -27.66
C ILE A 325 2.25 -7.59 -28.46
N ARG A 326 2.78 -7.39 -29.67
CA ARG A 326 2.42 -6.31 -30.59
C ARG A 326 1.30 -6.67 -31.57
N THR A 327 0.77 -7.87 -31.48
CA THR A 327 -0.28 -8.35 -32.38
C THR A 327 -1.65 -7.99 -31.82
N VAL A 328 -2.43 -7.23 -32.59
CA VAL A 328 -3.77 -6.82 -32.24
C VAL A 328 -4.70 -7.13 -33.41
N GLY A 329 -5.77 -7.90 -33.16
CA GLY A 329 -6.72 -8.27 -34.22
C GLY A 329 -6.07 -9.04 -35.39
N GLY A 330 -5.01 -9.82 -35.13
CA GLY A 330 -4.26 -10.57 -36.15
C GLY A 330 -3.24 -9.76 -36.93
N HIS A 331 -3.07 -8.47 -36.63
CA HIS A 331 -2.08 -7.60 -37.27
C HIS A 331 -0.91 -7.32 -36.32
N VAL A 332 0.32 -7.52 -36.79
CA VAL A 332 1.55 -7.23 -36.06
C VAL A 332 1.94 -5.76 -36.26
N HIS A 333 1.90 -4.96 -35.21
CA HIS A 333 2.28 -3.55 -35.24
C HIS A 333 3.81 -3.37 -35.18
N GLY A 334 4.34 -2.32 -35.80
CA GLY A 334 5.76 -2.01 -35.82
C GLY A 334 6.33 -1.66 -34.45
N THR A 335 5.55 -0.96 -33.62
CA THR A 335 5.93 -0.49 -32.30
C THR A 335 4.92 -0.92 -31.23
N TYR A 336 5.36 -0.97 -29.95
CA TYR A 336 4.44 -1.22 -28.81
C TYR A 336 3.43 -0.07 -28.66
N ARG A 337 3.82 1.17 -29.02
CA ARG A 337 2.92 2.32 -29.02
C ARG A 337 1.76 2.13 -29.98
N GLU A 338 2.01 1.70 -31.20
CA GLU A 338 0.96 1.45 -32.20
C GLU A 338 0.01 0.34 -31.73
N ALA A 339 0.53 -0.75 -31.15
CA ALA A 339 -0.29 -1.80 -30.58
C ALA A 339 -1.15 -1.28 -29.43
N CYS A 340 -0.62 -0.43 -28.53
CA CYS A 340 -1.39 0.24 -27.48
C CYS A 340 -2.50 1.14 -28.07
N ALA A 341 -2.20 1.89 -29.15
CA ALA A 341 -3.18 2.72 -29.82
C ALA A 341 -4.32 1.87 -30.43
N ALA A 342 -3.97 0.78 -31.10
CA ALA A 342 -4.93 -0.16 -31.68
C ALA A 342 -5.86 -0.80 -30.62
N LEU A 343 -5.34 -1.09 -29.42
CA LEU A 343 -6.13 -1.55 -28.27
C LEU A 343 -6.90 -0.43 -27.55
N GLY A 344 -6.76 0.81 -27.99
CA GLY A 344 -7.41 1.97 -27.34
C GLY A 344 -6.87 2.32 -25.97
N LEU A 345 -5.67 1.84 -25.62
CA LEU A 345 -4.99 2.14 -24.34
C LEU A 345 -4.43 3.56 -24.29
N LEU A 346 -4.31 4.26 -25.45
CA LEU A 346 -3.75 5.60 -25.57
C LEU A 346 -4.83 6.66 -25.88
N LYS A 347 -6.11 6.32 -25.72
CA LYS A 347 -7.20 7.29 -25.91
C LYS A 347 -7.23 8.24 -24.71
N ASP A 348 -7.35 9.54 -24.97
CA ASP A 348 -7.65 10.61 -23.99
C ASP A 348 -6.58 10.90 -22.94
N ASP A 349 -5.30 10.67 -23.21
CA ASP A 349 -4.20 10.85 -22.24
C ASP A 349 -4.43 10.16 -20.90
N ARG A 350 -5.42 9.27 -20.81
CA ARG A 350 -5.82 8.57 -19.57
C ARG A 350 -4.64 7.81 -18.95
N GLN A 351 -3.81 7.15 -19.78
CA GLN A 351 -2.62 6.45 -19.30
C GLN A 351 -1.63 7.38 -18.58
N PHE A 352 -1.54 8.64 -18.97
CA PHE A 352 -0.67 9.63 -18.31
C PHE A 352 -1.30 10.14 -17.01
N ILE A 353 -2.61 10.34 -17.02
CA ILE A 353 -3.38 10.69 -15.81
C ILE A 353 -3.25 9.58 -14.78
N ASP A 354 -3.45 8.32 -15.18
CA ASP A 354 -3.34 7.16 -14.31
C ASP A 354 -1.91 7.00 -13.78
N ALA A 355 -0.90 7.21 -14.63
CA ALA A 355 0.51 7.17 -14.22
C ALA A 355 0.85 8.28 -13.21
N ILE A 356 0.37 9.51 -13.42
CA ILE A 356 0.55 10.62 -12.46
C ILE A 356 -0.13 10.28 -11.14
N ASN A 357 -1.35 9.75 -11.16
CA ASN A 357 -2.09 9.36 -9.97
C ASN A 357 -1.44 8.16 -9.25
N GLU A 358 -0.92 7.17 -9.98
CA GLU A 358 -0.18 6.03 -9.42
C GLU A 358 1.09 6.50 -8.69
N VAL A 359 1.84 7.41 -9.32
CA VAL A 359 3.06 7.99 -8.72
C VAL A 359 2.73 8.90 -7.55
N ALA A 360 1.63 9.65 -7.61
CA ALA A 360 1.18 10.52 -6.53
C ALA A 360 0.90 9.76 -5.22
N VAL A 361 0.61 8.48 -5.30
CA VAL A 361 0.42 7.62 -4.12
C VAL A 361 1.74 7.37 -3.37
N LEU A 362 2.87 7.32 -4.07
CA LEU A 362 4.15 6.87 -3.53
C LEU A 362 5.25 7.94 -3.51
N SER A 363 5.05 9.06 -4.21
CA SER A 363 6.09 10.06 -4.45
C SER A 363 5.68 11.46 -3.98
N SER A 364 6.68 12.34 -3.79
CA SER A 364 6.45 13.74 -3.46
C SER A 364 5.92 14.52 -4.65
N GLY A 365 5.18 15.62 -4.39
CA GLY A 365 4.71 16.53 -5.44
C GLY A 365 5.83 17.04 -6.35
N HIS A 366 7.06 17.20 -5.85
CA HIS A 366 8.21 17.55 -6.67
C HIS A 366 8.53 16.49 -7.76
N SER A 367 8.49 15.22 -7.39
CA SER A 367 8.73 14.11 -8.33
C SER A 367 7.63 14.03 -9.39
N ILE A 368 6.38 14.28 -8.98
CA ILE A 368 5.22 14.26 -9.88
C ILE A 368 5.32 15.42 -10.88
N ARG A 369 5.69 16.62 -10.43
CA ARG A 369 5.95 17.78 -11.31
C ARG A 369 7.05 17.50 -12.34
N LYS A 370 8.14 16.80 -11.96
CA LYS A 370 9.18 16.39 -12.91
C LYS A 370 8.63 15.46 -13.99
N ILE A 371 7.78 14.52 -13.62
CA ILE A 371 7.13 13.61 -14.59
C ILE A 371 6.26 14.40 -15.55
N PHE A 372 5.39 15.28 -15.04
CA PHE A 372 4.54 16.10 -15.89
C PHE A 372 5.35 17.00 -16.83
N ALA A 373 6.40 17.66 -16.33
CA ALA A 373 7.32 18.46 -17.16
C ALA A 373 7.98 17.61 -18.28
N ASN A 374 8.44 16.41 -17.95
CA ASN A 374 9.01 15.49 -18.94
C ASN A 374 7.98 15.06 -20.00
N LEU A 375 6.73 14.83 -19.62
CA LEU A 375 5.65 14.53 -20.57
C LEU A 375 5.39 15.70 -21.53
N LEU A 376 5.44 16.93 -21.04
CA LEU A 376 5.34 18.15 -21.87
C LEU A 376 6.52 18.28 -22.83
N ILE A 377 7.76 18.15 -22.33
CA ILE A 377 8.98 18.27 -23.12
C ILE A 377 9.03 17.19 -24.23
N CYS A 378 8.61 15.97 -23.91
CA CYS A 378 8.57 14.87 -24.87
C CYS A 378 7.37 14.92 -25.84
N SER A 379 6.51 15.95 -25.77
CA SER A 379 5.28 16.07 -26.55
C SER A 379 4.44 14.77 -26.51
N SER A 380 4.38 14.13 -25.34
CA SER A 380 3.71 12.83 -25.17
C SER A 380 2.22 12.98 -24.87
N LEU A 381 1.77 14.18 -24.48
CA LEU A 381 0.38 14.46 -24.15
C LEU A 381 -0.39 14.94 -25.38
N SER A 382 -1.60 14.44 -25.56
CA SER A 382 -2.53 14.90 -26.60
C SER A 382 -3.24 16.18 -26.19
N ASP A 383 -3.65 16.27 -24.91
CA ASP A 383 -4.28 17.45 -24.30
C ASP A 383 -3.63 17.75 -22.93
N PRO A 384 -2.50 18.51 -22.92
CA PRO A 384 -1.80 18.85 -21.69
C PRO A 384 -2.65 19.63 -20.67
N LEU A 385 -3.56 20.47 -21.14
CA LEU A 385 -4.43 21.28 -20.27
C LEU A 385 -5.41 20.39 -19.51
N ARG A 386 -6.03 19.45 -20.18
CA ARG A 386 -6.93 18.47 -19.56
C ARG A 386 -6.21 17.59 -18.54
N VAL A 387 -4.99 17.11 -18.87
CA VAL A 387 -4.18 16.35 -17.92
C VAL A 387 -3.86 17.19 -16.68
N TRP A 388 -3.47 18.44 -16.86
CA TRP A 388 -3.26 19.38 -15.76
C TRP A 388 -4.51 19.58 -14.90
N GLN A 389 -5.67 19.84 -15.51
CA GLN A 389 -6.93 20.07 -14.80
C GLN A 389 -7.34 18.87 -13.93
N ILE A 390 -7.02 17.65 -14.36
CA ILE A 390 -7.37 16.44 -13.61
C ILE A 390 -6.34 16.14 -12.50
N THR A 391 -5.08 16.50 -12.70
CA THR A 391 -3.97 16.07 -11.81
C THR A 391 -3.37 17.19 -10.97
N TRP A 392 -3.85 18.44 -11.11
CA TRP A 392 -3.25 19.62 -10.48
C TRP A 392 -3.17 19.53 -8.95
N GLU A 393 -4.13 18.90 -8.29
CA GLU A 393 -4.10 18.73 -6.82
C GLU A 393 -2.89 17.88 -6.40
N SER A 394 -2.62 16.80 -7.13
CA SER A 394 -1.45 15.96 -6.91
C SER A 394 -0.15 16.68 -7.26
N LEU A 395 -0.15 17.47 -8.31
CA LEU A 395 0.99 18.30 -8.74
C LEU A 395 1.28 19.43 -7.76
N ALA A 396 0.26 19.99 -7.09
CA ALA A 396 0.39 21.05 -6.10
C ALA A 396 0.82 20.55 -4.71
N ASP A 397 0.90 19.23 -4.51
CA ASP A 397 1.30 18.64 -3.22
C ASP A 397 2.65 19.20 -2.75
N GLY A 398 2.70 19.63 -1.48
CA GLY A 398 3.87 20.22 -0.84
C GLY A 398 4.16 21.69 -1.17
N ILE A 399 3.61 22.27 -2.24
CA ILE A 399 3.90 23.67 -2.64
C ILE A 399 3.42 24.65 -1.56
N LEU A 400 2.21 24.45 -1.06
CA LEU A 400 1.65 25.32 -0.03
C LEU A 400 2.47 25.28 1.26
N TYR A 401 2.94 24.09 1.63
CA TYR A 401 3.82 23.90 2.78
C TYR A 401 5.17 24.60 2.58
N GLU A 402 5.81 24.40 1.42
CA GLU A 402 7.09 25.05 1.09
C GLU A 402 6.95 26.58 1.08
N ARG A 403 5.86 27.11 0.51
CA ARG A 403 5.61 28.54 0.45
C ARG A 403 5.32 29.14 1.83
N ARG A 404 4.55 28.47 2.68
CA ARG A 404 4.33 28.87 4.07
C ARG A 404 5.62 28.88 4.86
N ARG A 405 6.46 27.86 4.67
CA ARG A 405 7.79 27.78 5.30
C ARG A 405 8.71 28.91 4.86
N ALA A 406 8.73 29.22 3.57
CA ALA A 406 9.53 30.34 3.02
C ALA A 406 9.07 31.71 3.54
N LEU A 407 7.78 31.86 3.84
CA LEU A 407 7.20 33.09 4.38
C LEU A 407 7.23 33.15 5.92
N GLY A 408 7.82 32.16 6.59
CA GLY A 408 7.92 32.13 8.04
C GLY A 408 6.60 31.81 8.77
N PHE A 409 5.61 31.26 8.09
CA PHE A 409 4.35 30.79 8.66
C PHE A 409 4.37 29.26 8.77
N PRO A 410 4.91 28.64 9.83
CA PRO A 410 4.76 27.21 10.06
C PRO A 410 3.29 26.93 10.35
N GLY A 411 2.62 26.23 9.41
CA GLY A 411 1.21 25.92 9.44
C GLY A 411 0.80 24.79 10.34
#